data_9a5331677579187de7fe38158c7d7446
#
_entry.id   9a5331677579187de7fe38158c7d7446
#
_cell.length_a   1.000
_cell.length_b   1.000
_cell.length_c   1.000
_cell.angle_alpha   90.00
_cell.angle_beta   90.00
_cell.angle_gamma   90.00
#
_symmetry.space_group_name_H-M   'P 1'
#
loop_
_entity.id
_entity.type
_entity.pdbx_description
1 polymer ?
#
loop_
_entity_poly.entity_id
_entity_poly.type
_entity_poly.pdbx_seq_one_letter_code
_entity_poly.pdbx_strand_id
1 'polypeptide(L)'
;MALYAIVLLTCTLQEFFISGFNIILPEVSKALEIPPGYQIWPASIFSLVTGAFLLPIGRIADIHGAYWVFTLGLVWFSIWTFVAGFSVNYKMLIVARALGGLAPAAFMPTTIMLIGKTYRPGPRKNMVFGIYSAFAPIGFFIGIIIGGATSQMLTWRWYFWLGSIVLFLNCVTSFLTIPNDRAEARVENAAVRMDYWGVLTIVPGLVLFTFAITDGAHAPRGFQTPYIIVTCVLGILFLAAAVYVEGWVAAQPLLPFDLFQPKYMGRLAVSLFFAYGVFGIFLFYASFQ
;
A
#
# COMPACT_ATOMS: atom_id res chain seq x y z
N MET A 1 14.88 14.09 15.65
CA MET A 1 15.77 13.57 14.59
C MET A 1 15.49 12.09 14.32
N ALA A 2 15.48 11.21 15.32
CA ALA A 2 15.26 9.76 15.11
C ALA A 2 13.90 9.42 14.46
N LEU A 3 12.78 9.98 14.94
CA LEU A 3 11.46 9.80 14.31
C LEU A 3 11.51 10.09 12.81
N TYR A 4 12.17 11.18 12.44
CA TYR A 4 12.24 11.60 11.05
C TYR A 4 13.03 10.60 10.18
N ALA A 5 14.16 10.11 10.70
CA ALA A 5 14.94 9.07 10.00
C ALA A 5 14.14 7.77 9.78
N ILE A 6 13.36 7.34 10.79
CA ILE A 6 12.50 6.15 10.73
C ILE A 6 11.43 6.32 9.65
N VAL A 7 10.78 7.46 9.62
CA VAL A 7 9.73 7.77 8.65
C VAL A 7 10.28 7.83 7.23
N LEU A 8 11.47 8.43 7.01
CA LEU A 8 12.13 8.45 5.72
C LEU A 8 12.52 7.04 5.26
N LEU A 9 13.09 6.23 6.16
CA LEU A 9 13.44 4.85 5.86
C LEU A 9 12.21 4.00 5.52
N THR A 10 11.08 4.23 6.21
CA THR A 10 9.83 3.52 5.91
C THR A 10 9.32 3.85 4.50
N CYS A 11 9.36 5.13 4.10
CA CYS A 11 8.98 5.55 2.75
C CYS A 11 9.91 4.91 1.70
N THR A 12 11.22 4.94 1.95
CA THR A 12 12.24 4.31 1.09
C THR A 12 11.99 2.81 0.92
N LEU A 13 11.70 2.09 2.01
CA LEU A 13 11.45 0.66 1.97
C LEU A 13 10.16 0.29 1.25
N GLN A 14 9.12 1.11 1.36
CA GLN A 14 7.89 0.89 0.60
C GLN A 14 8.15 0.91 -0.92
N GLU A 15 8.79 1.96 -1.41
CA GLU A 15 9.12 2.09 -2.83
C GLU A 15 10.12 1.03 -3.29
N PHE A 16 11.06 0.67 -2.43
CA PHE A 16 11.97 -0.45 -2.63
C PHE A 16 11.20 -1.74 -2.95
N PHE A 17 10.19 -2.11 -2.14
CA PHE A 17 9.42 -3.34 -2.35
C PHE A 17 8.46 -3.29 -3.53
N ILE A 18 8.10 -2.12 -4.03
CA ILE A 18 7.32 -1.97 -5.24
C ILE A 18 8.21 -2.12 -6.48
N SER A 19 9.26 -1.33 -6.57
CA SER A 19 10.11 -1.25 -7.76
C SER A 19 10.98 -2.51 -7.94
N GLY A 20 11.71 -2.90 -6.90
CA GLY A 20 12.63 -4.02 -6.99
C GLY A 20 11.91 -5.36 -7.21
N PHE A 21 10.68 -5.51 -6.68
CA PHE A 21 9.90 -6.71 -6.97
C PHE A 21 9.56 -6.85 -8.46
N ASN A 22 9.23 -5.74 -9.14
CA ASN A 22 9.00 -5.79 -10.58
C ASN A 22 10.24 -6.24 -11.36
N ILE A 23 11.44 -5.83 -10.92
CA ILE A 23 12.71 -6.24 -11.55
C ILE A 23 12.99 -7.74 -11.38
N ILE A 24 12.72 -8.30 -10.18
CA ILE A 24 12.94 -9.74 -9.94
C ILE A 24 11.81 -10.63 -10.46
N LEU A 25 10.67 -10.06 -10.85
CA LEU A 25 9.46 -10.80 -11.24
C LEU A 25 9.69 -11.81 -12.37
N PRO A 26 10.45 -11.54 -13.42
CA PRO A 26 10.73 -12.53 -14.47
C PRO A 26 11.48 -13.77 -13.94
N GLU A 27 12.45 -13.57 -13.04
CA GLU A 27 13.17 -14.67 -12.41
C GLU A 27 12.27 -15.47 -11.46
N VAL A 28 11.50 -14.78 -10.63
CA VAL A 28 10.50 -15.39 -9.73
C VAL A 28 9.49 -16.21 -10.54
N SER A 29 9.03 -15.67 -11.67
CA SER A 29 8.07 -16.35 -12.55
C SER A 29 8.63 -17.65 -13.12
N LYS A 30 9.91 -17.67 -13.48
CA LYS A 30 10.60 -18.89 -13.92
C LYS A 30 10.82 -19.87 -12.77
N ALA A 31 11.31 -19.38 -11.62
CA ALA A 31 11.65 -20.22 -10.47
C ALA A 31 10.43 -20.89 -9.80
N LEU A 32 9.28 -20.25 -9.82
CA LEU A 32 8.02 -20.77 -9.26
C LEU A 32 7.05 -21.29 -10.32
N GLU A 33 7.51 -21.41 -11.59
CA GLU A 33 6.72 -21.90 -12.73
C GLU A 33 5.35 -21.22 -12.82
N ILE A 34 5.32 -19.87 -12.73
CA ILE A 34 4.06 -19.13 -12.74
C ILE A 34 3.46 -19.15 -14.13
N PRO A 35 2.22 -19.66 -14.30
CA PRO A 35 1.57 -19.65 -15.60
C PRO A 35 1.41 -18.21 -16.12
N PRO A 36 1.53 -17.96 -17.45
CA PRO A 36 1.50 -16.62 -18.04
C PRO A 36 0.32 -15.75 -17.60
N GLY A 37 -0.87 -16.34 -17.44
CA GLY A 37 -2.08 -15.64 -16.98
C GLY A 37 -2.04 -15.19 -15.51
N TYR A 38 -1.10 -15.69 -14.69
CA TYR A 38 -1.00 -15.37 -13.28
C TYR A 38 0.22 -14.52 -12.92
N GLN A 39 1.09 -14.19 -13.88
CA GLN A 39 2.34 -13.47 -13.63
C GLN A 39 2.14 -12.04 -13.09
N ILE A 40 1.04 -11.39 -13.43
CA ILE A 40 0.71 -10.04 -12.95
C ILE A 40 0.32 -10.02 -11.47
N TRP A 41 -0.25 -11.12 -10.95
CA TRP A 41 -0.83 -11.16 -9.61
C TRP A 41 0.17 -10.92 -8.48
N PRO A 42 1.37 -11.54 -8.45
CA PRO A 42 2.36 -11.25 -7.41
C PRO A 42 2.75 -9.78 -7.32
N ALA A 43 2.76 -9.04 -8.43
CA ALA A 43 3.04 -7.61 -8.45
C ALA A 43 1.84 -6.78 -8.01
N SER A 44 0.67 -7.04 -8.56
CA SER A 44 -0.53 -6.20 -8.41
C SER A 44 -1.21 -6.36 -7.05
N ILE A 45 -1.19 -7.57 -6.46
CA ILE A 45 -1.94 -7.88 -5.23
C ILE A 45 -1.48 -7.02 -4.03
N PHE A 46 -0.19 -6.72 -3.95
CA PHE A 46 0.36 -5.87 -2.91
C PHE A 46 -0.25 -4.46 -2.95
N SER A 47 -0.26 -3.84 -4.12
CA SER A 47 -0.83 -2.51 -4.31
C SER A 47 -2.35 -2.50 -4.19
N LEU A 48 -3.02 -3.54 -4.65
CA LEU A 48 -4.47 -3.70 -4.51
C LEU A 48 -4.89 -3.71 -3.04
N VAL A 49 -4.25 -4.56 -2.23
CA VAL A 49 -4.58 -4.65 -0.80
C VAL A 49 -4.23 -3.35 -0.08
N THR A 50 -3.06 -2.75 -0.40
CA THR A 50 -2.69 -1.44 0.15
C THR A 50 -3.78 -0.40 -0.13
N GLY A 51 -4.22 -0.26 -1.37
CA GLY A 51 -5.23 0.72 -1.75
C GLY A 51 -6.61 0.46 -1.13
N ALA A 52 -7.04 -0.81 -1.11
CA ALA A 52 -8.34 -1.18 -0.57
C ALA A 52 -8.45 -0.94 0.95
N PHE A 53 -7.37 -1.15 1.69
CA PHE A 53 -7.35 -1.04 3.15
C PHE A 53 -6.80 0.28 3.68
N LEU A 54 -6.32 1.19 2.80
CA LEU A 54 -5.72 2.46 3.20
C LEU A 54 -6.66 3.32 4.06
N LEU A 55 -7.91 3.50 3.63
CA LEU A 55 -8.91 4.30 4.36
C LEU A 55 -9.34 3.64 5.67
N PRO A 56 -9.74 2.34 5.70
CA PRO A 56 -10.11 1.65 6.93
C PRO A 56 -9.01 1.67 7.98
N ILE A 57 -7.78 1.35 7.60
CA ILE A 57 -6.65 1.30 8.54
C ILE A 57 -6.23 2.71 8.97
N GLY A 58 -6.29 3.70 8.07
CA GLY A 58 -6.13 5.10 8.41
C GLY A 58 -7.11 5.54 9.50
N ARG A 59 -8.39 5.16 9.38
CA ARG A 59 -9.41 5.44 10.39
C ARG A 59 -9.13 4.73 11.74
N ILE A 60 -8.58 3.51 11.70
CA ILE A 60 -8.12 2.82 12.91
C ILE A 60 -7.01 3.63 13.59
N ALA A 61 -6.10 4.21 12.81
CA ALA A 61 -5.04 5.06 13.34
C ALA A 61 -5.58 6.36 13.95
N ASP A 62 -6.61 6.96 13.37
CA ASP A 62 -7.30 8.12 13.95
C ASP A 62 -7.87 7.78 15.34
N ILE A 63 -8.49 6.60 15.49
CA ILE A 63 -9.14 6.17 16.74
C ILE A 63 -8.11 5.77 17.81
N HIS A 64 -7.09 5.00 17.43
CA HIS A 64 -6.19 4.34 18.39
C HIS A 64 -4.82 5.01 18.55
N GLY A 65 -4.53 6.03 17.74
CA GLY A 65 -3.24 6.72 17.69
C GLY A 65 -2.30 6.16 16.61
N ALA A 66 -1.44 7.04 16.12
CA ALA A 66 -0.55 6.74 15.00
C ALA A 66 0.58 5.77 15.38
N TYR A 67 1.11 5.87 16.60
CA TYR A 67 2.27 5.09 17.05
C TYR A 67 2.05 3.58 16.93
N TRP A 68 0.93 3.07 17.49
CA TRP A 68 0.68 1.63 17.49
C TRP A 68 0.40 1.08 16.10
N VAL A 69 -0.42 1.79 15.32
CA VAL A 69 -0.75 1.34 13.96
C VAL A 69 0.47 1.37 13.07
N PHE A 70 1.33 2.39 13.20
CA PHE A 70 2.61 2.48 12.50
C PHE A 70 3.55 1.32 12.87
N THR A 71 3.80 1.13 14.16
CA THR A 71 4.76 0.12 14.63
C THR A 71 4.29 -1.30 14.34
N LEU A 72 3.00 -1.61 14.58
CA LEU A 72 2.42 -2.90 14.21
C LEU A 72 2.44 -3.13 12.71
N GLY A 73 2.22 -2.09 11.90
CA GLY A 73 2.38 -2.15 10.45
C GLY A 73 3.79 -2.55 10.02
N LEU A 74 4.83 -1.98 10.65
CA LEU A 74 6.23 -2.34 10.37
C LEU A 74 6.55 -3.79 10.78
N VAL A 75 6.09 -4.25 11.96
CA VAL A 75 6.22 -5.66 12.40
C VAL A 75 5.58 -6.59 11.39
N TRP A 76 4.34 -6.29 11.02
CA TRP A 76 3.56 -7.06 10.06
C TRP A 76 4.27 -7.16 8.71
N PHE A 77 4.81 -6.03 8.22
CA PHE A 77 5.55 -5.98 6.97
C PHE A 77 6.82 -6.82 7.00
N SER A 78 7.60 -6.72 8.10
CA SER A 78 8.81 -7.50 8.29
C SER A 78 8.51 -9.01 8.25
N ILE A 79 7.48 -9.46 8.97
CA ILE A 79 7.08 -10.87 9.01
C ILE A 79 6.68 -11.39 7.62
N TRP A 80 5.74 -10.71 6.95
CA TRP A 80 5.24 -11.20 5.66
C TRP A 80 6.24 -11.06 4.52
N THR A 81 7.13 -10.10 4.60
CA THR A 81 8.28 -9.99 3.68
C THR A 81 9.25 -11.14 3.90
N PHE A 82 9.56 -11.47 5.15
CA PHE A 82 10.41 -12.62 5.47
C PHE A 82 9.78 -13.93 4.97
N VAL A 83 8.50 -14.15 5.22
CA VAL A 83 7.74 -15.32 4.73
C VAL A 83 7.72 -15.39 3.21
N ALA A 84 7.61 -14.26 2.51
CA ALA A 84 7.64 -14.21 1.05
C ALA A 84 8.93 -14.80 0.47
N GLY A 85 10.08 -14.60 1.14
CA GLY A 85 11.36 -15.19 0.74
C GLY A 85 11.42 -16.73 0.83
N PHE A 86 10.52 -17.35 1.62
CA PHE A 86 10.40 -18.82 1.74
C PHE A 86 9.34 -19.42 0.82
N SER A 87 8.76 -18.65 -0.08
CA SER A 87 7.70 -19.14 -0.96
C SER A 87 8.20 -20.30 -1.84
N VAL A 88 7.47 -21.42 -1.78
CA VAL A 88 7.75 -22.65 -2.57
C VAL A 88 6.87 -22.75 -3.81
N ASN A 89 5.80 -21.96 -3.88
CA ASN A 89 4.91 -21.88 -5.03
C ASN A 89 4.35 -20.46 -5.17
N TYR A 90 3.84 -20.14 -6.35
CA TYR A 90 3.32 -18.81 -6.65
C TYR A 90 2.11 -18.41 -5.80
N LYS A 91 1.26 -19.38 -5.39
CA LYS A 91 0.09 -19.10 -4.55
C LYS A 91 0.50 -18.61 -3.16
N MET A 92 1.51 -19.25 -2.56
CA MET A 92 2.08 -18.80 -1.29
C MET A 92 2.66 -17.38 -1.41
N LEU A 93 3.37 -17.11 -2.50
CA LEU A 93 3.93 -15.77 -2.76
C LEU A 93 2.83 -14.72 -2.89
N ILE A 94 1.76 -15.01 -3.66
CA ILE A 94 0.60 -14.09 -3.79
C ILE A 94 -0.03 -13.80 -2.43
N VAL A 95 -0.27 -14.83 -1.60
CA VAL A 95 -0.84 -14.66 -0.26
C VAL A 95 0.09 -13.85 0.64
N ALA A 96 1.39 -14.16 0.66
CA ALA A 96 2.37 -13.42 1.44
C ALA A 96 2.44 -11.94 1.01
N ARG A 97 2.39 -11.66 -0.29
CA ARG A 97 2.34 -10.30 -0.84
C ARG A 97 1.02 -9.59 -0.53
N ALA A 98 -0.11 -10.28 -0.59
CA ALA A 98 -1.41 -9.73 -0.20
C ALA A 98 -1.42 -9.29 1.27
N LEU A 99 -0.97 -10.17 2.17
CA LEU A 99 -0.89 -9.86 3.60
C LEU A 99 0.18 -8.80 3.89
N GLY A 100 1.30 -8.81 3.16
CA GLY A 100 2.29 -7.74 3.20
C GLY A 100 1.73 -6.37 2.80
N GLY A 101 0.77 -6.32 1.85
CA GLY A 101 0.11 -5.09 1.40
C GLY A 101 -0.74 -4.37 2.45
N LEU A 102 -1.13 -5.06 3.54
CA LEU A 102 -1.81 -4.40 4.69
C LEU A 102 -0.87 -3.46 5.45
N ALA A 103 0.42 -3.70 5.41
CA ALA A 103 1.39 -2.89 6.13
C ALA A 103 1.52 -1.47 5.60
N PRO A 104 1.70 -1.21 4.29
CA PRO A 104 1.66 0.15 3.74
C PRO A 104 0.35 0.87 4.03
N ALA A 105 -0.78 0.15 4.01
CA ALA A 105 -2.07 0.72 4.39
C ALA A 105 -2.08 1.22 5.85
N ALA A 106 -1.25 0.63 6.72
CA ALA A 106 -1.10 1.07 8.10
C ALA A 106 -0.08 2.22 8.24
N PHE A 107 1.12 2.08 7.69
CA PHE A 107 2.17 3.06 7.96
C PHE A 107 2.14 4.30 7.05
N MET A 108 1.52 4.27 5.87
CA MET A 108 1.41 5.48 5.03
C MET A 108 0.62 6.61 5.70
N PRO A 109 -0.64 6.40 6.12
CA PRO A 109 -1.41 7.45 6.77
C PRO A 109 -0.82 7.85 8.12
N THR A 110 -0.33 6.87 8.90
CA THR A 110 0.25 7.14 10.23
C THR A 110 1.56 7.90 10.16
N THR A 111 2.37 7.73 9.12
CA THR A 111 3.56 8.53 8.83
C THR A 111 3.21 10.01 8.70
N ILE A 112 2.18 10.31 7.89
CA ILE A 112 1.70 11.69 7.69
C ILE A 112 1.18 12.27 9.00
N MET A 113 0.45 11.47 9.79
CA MET A 113 -0.06 11.88 11.11
C MET A 113 1.09 12.18 12.08
N LEU A 114 2.11 11.31 12.18
CA LEU A 114 3.27 11.51 13.06
C LEU A 114 4.06 12.76 12.70
N ILE A 115 4.32 13.00 11.40
CA ILE A 115 4.96 14.25 10.94
C ILE A 115 4.06 15.44 11.27
N GLY A 116 2.76 15.31 11.00
CA GLY A 116 1.77 16.37 11.20
C GLY A 116 1.66 16.83 12.66
N LYS A 117 1.72 15.88 13.62
CA LYS A 117 1.69 16.15 15.07
C LYS A 117 3.02 16.71 15.59
N THR A 118 4.15 16.20 15.08
CA THR A 118 5.48 16.58 15.58
C THR A 118 5.88 18.00 15.16
N TYR A 119 5.46 18.45 13.97
CA TYR A 119 5.88 19.75 13.44
C TYR A 119 4.70 20.72 13.34
N ARG A 120 4.86 21.90 13.96
CA ARG A 120 3.88 23.00 13.84
C ARG A 120 3.80 23.51 12.40
N PRO A 121 2.62 24.01 11.95
CA PRO A 121 2.49 24.64 10.64
C PRO A 121 3.54 25.72 10.40
N GLY A 122 4.22 25.67 9.25
CA GLY A 122 5.27 26.64 8.90
C GLY A 122 6.33 26.06 7.97
N PRO A 123 7.37 26.84 7.64
CA PRO A 123 8.40 26.45 6.67
C PRO A 123 9.10 25.13 7.00
N ARG A 124 9.33 24.85 8.30
CA ARG A 124 9.94 23.57 8.74
C ARG A 124 9.07 22.36 8.40
N LYS A 125 7.74 22.46 8.62
CA LYS A 125 6.82 21.39 8.29
C LYS A 125 6.81 21.12 6.78
N ASN A 126 6.77 22.18 5.98
CA ASN A 126 6.81 22.08 4.52
C ASN A 126 8.11 21.43 4.02
N MET A 127 9.25 21.81 4.59
CA MET A 127 10.55 21.21 4.29
C MET A 127 10.58 19.71 4.65
N VAL A 128 10.05 19.33 5.80
CA VAL A 128 9.99 17.93 6.25
C VAL A 128 9.15 17.07 5.29
N PHE A 129 7.98 17.56 4.87
CA PHE A 129 7.16 16.88 3.88
C PHE A 129 7.84 16.83 2.51
N GLY A 130 8.55 17.89 2.10
CA GLY A 130 9.31 17.91 0.85
C GLY A 130 10.41 16.86 0.84
N ILE A 131 11.19 16.74 1.93
CA ILE A 131 12.23 15.72 2.04
C ILE A 131 11.60 14.32 2.10
N TYR A 132 10.50 14.13 2.86
CA TYR A 132 9.78 12.86 2.89
C TYR A 132 9.39 12.39 1.48
N SER A 133 8.82 13.30 0.68
CA SER A 133 8.43 12.98 -0.70
C SER A 133 9.64 12.68 -1.61
N ALA A 134 10.79 13.31 -1.36
CA ALA A 134 12.02 13.08 -2.13
C ALA A 134 12.64 11.70 -1.85
N PHE A 135 12.36 11.08 -0.70
CA PHE A 135 12.87 9.74 -0.38
C PHE A 135 12.13 8.61 -1.11
N ALA A 136 10.93 8.85 -1.63
CA ALA A 136 10.21 7.87 -2.44
C ALA A 136 10.98 7.49 -3.72
N PRO A 137 11.40 8.43 -4.60
CA PRO A 137 12.25 8.10 -5.74
C PRO A 137 13.58 7.44 -5.36
N ILE A 138 14.20 7.84 -4.25
CA ILE A 138 15.45 7.21 -3.78
C ILE A 138 15.20 5.73 -3.48
N GLY A 139 14.14 5.42 -2.74
CA GLY A 139 13.73 4.04 -2.45
C GLY A 139 13.45 3.23 -3.72
N PHE A 140 12.80 3.87 -4.69
CA PHE A 140 12.52 3.26 -5.97
C PHE A 140 13.81 2.84 -6.71
N PHE A 141 14.81 3.71 -6.83
CA PHE A 141 16.08 3.37 -7.47
C PHE A 141 16.89 2.34 -6.69
N ILE A 142 16.93 2.43 -5.36
CA ILE A 142 17.58 1.43 -4.52
C ILE A 142 16.94 0.06 -4.73
N GLY A 143 15.61 0.00 -4.84
CA GLY A 143 14.86 -1.22 -5.11
C GLY A 143 15.28 -1.87 -6.43
N ILE A 144 15.38 -1.10 -7.50
CA ILE A 144 15.83 -1.58 -8.82
C ILE A 144 17.27 -2.14 -8.73
N ILE A 145 18.19 -1.39 -8.13
CA ILE A 145 19.60 -1.78 -8.05
C ILE A 145 19.77 -3.08 -7.23
N ILE A 146 19.17 -3.12 -6.04
CA ILE A 146 19.27 -4.31 -5.15
C ILE A 146 18.49 -5.49 -5.72
N GLY A 147 17.30 -5.24 -6.31
CA GLY A 147 16.52 -6.28 -6.99
C GLY A 147 17.32 -6.90 -8.12
N GLY A 148 17.91 -6.09 -8.99
CA GLY A 148 18.77 -6.58 -10.07
C GLY A 148 20.04 -7.30 -9.58
N ALA A 149 20.70 -6.77 -8.56
CA ALA A 149 21.89 -7.39 -7.99
C ALA A 149 21.59 -8.76 -7.33
N THR A 150 20.49 -8.84 -6.56
CA THR A 150 20.10 -10.11 -5.91
C THR A 150 19.65 -11.16 -6.92
N SER A 151 18.96 -10.75 -8.00
CA SER A 151 18.55 -11.61 -9.09
C SER A 151 19.74 -12.18 -9.86
N GLN A 152 20.79 -11.38 -10.11
CA GLN A 152 21.94 -11.81 -10.91
C GLN A 152 23.03 -12.52 -10.12
N MET A 153 23.30 -12.07 -8.87
CA MET A 153 24.46 -12.55 -8.07
C MET A 153 24.09 -13.61 -7.03
N LEU A 154 22.82 -13.64 -6.61
CA LEU A 154 22.33 -14.53 -5.55
C LEU A 154 21.09 -15.29 -6.02
N THR A 155 20.01 -15.17 -5.27
CA THR A 155 18.67 -15.67 -5.64
C THR A 155 17.64 -14.59 -5.33
N TRP A 156 16.52 -14.57 -6.04
CA TRP A 156 15.42 -13.64 -5.79
C TRP A 156 14.94 -13.62 -4.32
N ARG A 157 15.15 -14.72 -3.56
CA ARG A 157 14.78 -14.83 -2.15
C ARG A 157 15.54 -13.84 -1.27
N TRP A 158 16.82 -13.57 -1.58
CA TRP A 158 17.65 -12.62 -0.84
C TRP A 158 17.12 -11.19 -0.87
N TYR A 159 16.43 -10.82 -1.94
CA TYR A 159 15.73 -9.53 -2.02
C TYR A 159 14.75 -9.35 -0.85
N PHE A 160 13.93 -10.36 -0.57
CA PHE A 160 12.96 -10.34 0.52
C PHE A 160 13.64 -10.41 1.90
N TRP A 161 14.64 -11.23 2.06
CA TRP A 161 15.32 -11.38 3.34
C TRP A 161 16.12 -10.15 3.72
N LEU A 162 16.89 -9.54 2.81
CA LEU A 162 17.57 -8.27 3.03
C LEU A 162 16.59 -7.15 3.41
N GLY A 163 15.53 -7.02 2.65
CA GLY A 163 14.48 -6.04 2.95
C GLY A 163 13.82 -6.29 4.31
N SER A 164 13.55 -7.55 4.67
CA SER A 164 12.97 -7.91 5.97
C SER A 164 13.90 -7.58 7.14
N ILE A 165 15.20 -7.79 7.01
CA ILE A 165 16.20 -7.40 8.03
C ILE A 165 16.17 -5.89 8.25
N VAL A 166 16.18 -5.10 7.18
CA VAL A 166 16.15 -3.63 7.28
C VAL A 166 14.82 -3.15 7.89
N LEU A 167 13.70 -3.78 7.50
CA LEU A 167 12.39 -3.52 8.11
C LEU A 167 12.37 -3.82 9.60
N PHE A 168 12.95 -4.95 10.01
CA PHE A 168 13.04 -5.33 11.41
C PHE A 168 13.86 -4.32 12.22
N LEU A 169 15.01 -3.90 11.71
CA LEU A 169 15.82 -2.86 12.33
C LEU A 169 15.07 -1.53 12.44
N ASN A 170 14.33 -1.16 11.39
CA ASN A 170 13.47 0.04 11.40
C ASN A 170 12.33 -0.08 12.43
N CYS A 171 11.78 -1.28 12.61
CA CYS A 171 10.77 -1.56 13.63
C CYS A 171 11.34 -1.42 15.05
N VAL A 172 12.50 -1.99 15.32
CA VAL A 172 13.17 -1.87 16.63
C VAL A 172 13.50 -0.41 16.95
N THR A 173 14.03 0.33 15.99
CA THR A 173 14.32 1.76 16.18
C THR A 173 13.02 2.58 16.38
N SER A 174 11.95 2.23 15.69
CA SER A 174 10.62 2.84 15.86
C SER A 174 10.10 2.64 17.28
N PHE A 175 10.15 1.40 17.77
CA PHE A 175 9.68 1.05 19.10
C PHE A 175 10.45 1.79 20.21
N LEU A 176 11.76 2.00 20.03
CA LEU A 176 12.61 2.65 21.02
C LEU A 176 12.51 4.19 21.02
N THR A 177 12.13 4.80 19.88
CA THR A 177 12.31 6.25 19.70
C THR A 177 11.02 7.04 19.49
N ILE A 178 9.96 6.41 18.99
CA ILE A 178 8.68 7.11 18.78
C ILE A 178 7.90 7.12 20.08
N PRO A 179 7.48 8.30 20.57
CA PRO A 179 6.66 8.38 21.78
C PRO A 179 5.27 7.79 21.53
N ASN A 180 4.76 7.09 22.53
CA ASN A 180 3.44 6.49 22.50
C ASN A 180 2.35 7.57 22.66
N ASP A 181 1.60 7.82 21.61
CA ASP A 181 0.53 8.85 21.57
C ASP A 181 -0.87 8.29 21.90
N ARG A 182 -0.98 7.02 22.31
CA ARG A 182 -2.27 6.33 22.50
C ARG A 182 -3.19 7.01 23.52
N ALA A 183 -2.62 7.46 24.63
CA ALA A 183 -3.41 8.11 25.68
C ALA A 183 -3.96 9.46 25.21
N GLU A 184 -3.14 10.24 24.52
CA GLU A 184 -3.53 11.53 23.94
C GLU A 184 -4.57 11.35 22.83
N ALA A 185 -4.33 10.43 21.90
CA ALA A 185 -5.25 10.11 20.82
C ALA A 185 -6.62 9.64 21.33
N ARG A 186 -6.65 8.84 22.40
CA ARG A 186 -7.91 8.36 22.99
C ARG A 186 -8.76 9.50 23.57
N VAL A 187 -8.14 10.53 24.13
CA VAL A 187 -8.83 11.70 24.67
C VAL A 187 -9.25 12.65 23.55
N GLU A 188 -8.33 12.95 22.64
CA GLU A 188 -8.54 13.88 21.53
C GLU A 188 -9.60 13.37 20.54
N ASN A 189 -9.58 12.06 20.25
CA ASN A 189 -10.42 11.42 19.24
C ASN A 189 -11.57 10.59 19.84
N ALA A 190 -11.99 10.86 21.08
CA ALA A 190 -13.05 10.10 21.76
C ALA A 190 -14.40 10.08 20.99
N ALA A 191 -14.64 11.08 20.16
CA ALA A 191 -15.83 11.19 19.31
C ALA A 191 -15.68 10.50 17.93
N VAL A 192 -14.45 10.10 17.55
CA VAL A 192 -14.19 9.50 16.24
C VAL A 192 -14.66 8.04 16.23
N ARG A 193 -15.52 7.70 15.30
CA ARG A 193 -16.08 6.34 15.17
C ARG A 193 -15.71 5.71 13.84
N MET A 194 -15.68 4.38 13.83
CA MET A 194 -15.46 3.60 12.61
C MET A 194 -16.73 3.59 11.77
N ASP A 195 -16.59 3.87 10.49
CA ASP A 195 -17.65 3.67 9.51
C ASP A 195 -17.61 2.25 8.95
N TYR A 196 -18.33 1.35 9.60
CA TYR A 196 -18.39 -0.07 9.19
C TYR A 196 -19.09 -0.24 7.83
N TRP A 197 -20.09 0.58 7.51
CA TRP A 197 -20.81 0.51 6.24
C TRP A 197 -19.95 0.99 5.09
N GLY A 198 -19.18 2.07 5.29
CA GLY A 198 -18.18 2.53 4.33
C GLY A 198 -17.11 1.45 4.07
N VAL A 199 -16.56 0.84 5.11
CA VAL A 199 -15.59 -0.27 4.94
C VAL A 199 -16.18 -1.44 4.16
N LEU A 200 -17.42 -1.87 4.52
CA LEU A 200 -18.08 -3.03 3.89
C LEU A 200 -18.42 -2.81 2.42
N THR A 201 -18.52 -1.56 1.99
CA THR A 201 -18.80 -1.21 0.60
C THR A 201 -17.54 -0.86 -0.20
N ILE A 202 -16.63 -0.07 0.37
CA ILE A 202 -15.40 0.37 -0.31
C ILE A 202 -14.44 -0.81 -0.56
N VAL A 203 -14.14 -1.61 0.47
CA VAL A 203 -13.13 -2.67 0.36
C VAL A 203 -13.53 -3.74 -0.66
N PRO A 204 -14.71 -4.36 -0.57
CA PRO A 204 -15.14 -5.34 -1.58
C PRO A 204 -15.27 -4.69 -2.97
N GLY A 205 -15.76 -3.45 -3.05
CA GLY A 205 -15.88 -2.73 -4.30
C GLY A 205 -14.55 -2.57 -5.02
N LEU A 206 -13.53 -2.09 -4.34
CA LEU A 206 -12.18 -1.94 -4.89
C LEU A 206 -11.54 -3.29 -5.25
N VAL A 207 -11.68 -4.29 -4.37
CA VAL A 207 -11.09 -5.62 -4.60
C VAL A 207 -11.74 -6.29 -5.81
N LEU A 208 -13.08 -6.35 -5.88
CA LEU A 208 -13.79 -7.02 -6.96
C LEU A 208 -13.60 -6.31 -8.30
N PHE A 209 -13.67 -4.98 -8.30
CA PHE A 209 -13.49 -4.20 -9.53
C PHE A 209 -12.08 -4.32 -10.08
N THR A 210 -11.05 -4.17 -9.22
CA THR A 210 -9.65 -4.33 -9.65
C THR A 210 -9.35 -5.77 -10.06
N PHE A 211 -9.90 -6.76 -9.35
CA PHE A 211 -9.80 -8.17 -9.75
C PHE A 211 -10.35 -8.38 -11.16
N ALA A 212 -11.55 -7.88 -11.45
CA ALA A 212 -12.18 -8.05 -12.75
C ALA A 212 -11.34 -7.43 -13.88
N ILE A 213 -10.75 -6.25 -13.66
CA ILE A 213 -9.90 -5.59 -14.66
C ILE A 213 -8.58 -6.36 -14.85
N THR A 214 -7.95 -6.79 -13.74
CA THR A 214 -6.64 -7.45 -13.78
C THR A 214 -6.72 -8.83 -14.40
N ASP A 215 -7.71 -9.64 -14.00
CA ASP A 215 -7.88 -11.01 -14.48
C ASP A 215 -8.58 -11.08 -15.84
N GLY A 216 -9.40 -10.08 -16.16
CA GLY A 216 -10.19 -10.05 -17.39
C GLY A 216 -9.38 -10.15 -18.69
N ALA A 217 -8.15 -9.61 -18.70
CA ALA A 217 -7.24 -9.73 -19.84
C ALA A 217 -6.68 -11.15 -20.04
N HIS A 218 -6.66 -11.98 -18.99
CA HIS A 218 -6.04 -13.31 -18.96
C HIS A 218 -7.05 -14.44 -18.86
N ALA A 219 -8.33 -14.13 -18.65
CA ALA A 219 -9.40 -15.12 -18.54
C ALA A 219 -9.64 -15.86 -19.87
N PRO A 220 -10.13 -17.12 -19.87
CA PRO A 220 -10.28 -17.97 -21.06
C PRO A 220 -11.06 -17.35 -22.22
N ARG A 221 -12.04 -16.47 -21.91
CA ARG A 221 -12.82 -15.70 -22.90
C ARG A 221 -12.63 -14.20 -22.73
N GLY A 222 -11.50 -13.79 -22.11
CA GLY A 222 -11.27 -12.39 -21.76
C GLY A 222 -12.37 -11.84 -20.87
N PHE A 223 -12.75 -10.58 -21.08
CA PHE A 223 -13.81 -9.91 -20.35
C PHE A 223 -15.22 -10.52 -20.53
N GLN A 224 -15.41 -11.45 -21.47
CA GLN A 224 -16.69 -12.15 -21.65
C GLN A 224 -16.82 -13.40 -20.75
N THR A 225 -15.82 -13.69 -19.93
CA THR A 225 -15.89 -14.81 -19.00
C THR A 225 -16.92 -14.51 -17.89
N PRO A 226 -17.87 -15.41 -17.58
CA PRO A 226 -18.99 -15.13 -16.68
C PRO A 226 -18.56 -14.62 -15.30
N TYR A 227 -17.51 -15.20 -14.69
CA TYR A 227 -17.06 -14.74 -13.37
C TYR A 227 -16.45 -13.33 -13.41
N ILE A 228 -15.81 -12.92 -14.53
CA ILE A 228 -15.29 -11.56 -14.71
C ILE A 228 -16.44 -10.55 -14.80
N ILE A 229 -17.49 -10.88 -15.56
CA ILE A 229 -18.67 -10.01 -15.65
C ILE A 229 -19.32 -9.86 -14.27
N VAL A 230 -19.52 -10.97 -13.57
CA VAL A 230 -20.13 -10.95 -12.23
C VAL A 230 -19.29 -10.12 -11.23
N THR A 231 -17.98 -10.34 -11.18
CA THR A 231 -17.10 -9.59 -10.27
C THR A 231 -17.02 -8.12 -10.64
N CYS A 232 -17.02 -7.78 -11.93
CA CYS A 232 -17.03 -6.39 -12.40
C CYS A 232 -18.33 -5.69 -12.01
N VAL A 233 -19.49 -6.30 -12.29
CA VAL A 233 -20.80 -5.73 -11.95
C VAL A 233 -20.95 -5.59 -10.44
N LEU A 234 -20.60 -6.61 -9.65
CA LEU A 234 -20.63 -6.52 -8.20
C LEU A 234 -19.68 -5.43 -7.68
N GLY A 235 -18.47 -5.33 -8.23
CA GLY A 235 -17.51 -4.29 -7.88
C GLY A 235 -18.08 -2.89 -8.11
N ILE A 236 -18.69 -2.65 -9.27
CA ILE A 236 -19.35 -1.38 -9.59
C ILE A 236 -20.53 -1.10 -8.65
N LEU A 237 -21.34 -2.10 -8.35
CA LEU A 237 -22.47 -1.95 -7.43
C LEU A 237 -22.01 -1.61 -6.01
N PHE A 238 -20.95 -2.27 -5.51
CA PHE A 238 -20.36 -1.96 -4.21
C PHE A 238 -19.75 -0.55 -4.18
N LEU A 239 -19.07 -0.11 -5.23
CA LEU A 239 -18.53 1.25 -5.33
C LEU A 239 -19.64 2.30 -5.41
N ALA A 240 -20.71 2.03 -6.14
CA ALA A 240 -21.88 2.91 -6.17
C ALA A 240 -22.57 2.98 -4.79
N ALA A 241 -22.69 1.83 -4.11
CA ALA A 241 -23.17 1.78 -2.73
C ALA A 241 -22.25 2.54 -1.77
N ALA A 242 -20.92 2.47 -1.98
CA ALA A 242 -19.95 3.22 -1.18
C ALA A 242 -20.18 4.73 -1.32
N VAL A 243 -20.33 5.25 -2.54
CA VAL A 243 -20.64 6.67 -2.78
C VAL A 243 -21.94 7.07 -2.08
N TYR A 244 -22.97 6.22 -2.13
CA TYR A 244 -24.23 6.49 -1.43
C TYR A 244 -24.07 6.49 0.09
N VAL A 245 -23.35 5.49 0.65
CA VAL A 245 -23.12 5.38 2.10
C VAL A 245 -22.31 6.56 2.61
N GLU A 246 -21.18 6.86 1.97
CA GLU A 246 -20.29 7.96 2.34
C GLU A 246 -20.97 9.34 2.22
N GLY A 247 -21.89 9.50 1.25
CA GLY A 247 -22.55 10.77 1.01
C GLY A 247 -23.76 11.04 1.88
N TRP A 248 -24.54 10.02 2.24
CA TRP A 248 -25.86 10.23 2.85
C TRP A 248 -26.14 9.38 4.09
N VAL A 249 -25.43 8.28 4.30
CA VAL A 249 -25.70 7.35 5.41
C VAL A 249 -24.70 7.49 6.55
N ALA A 250 -23.42 7.65 6.23
CA ALA A 250 -22.35 7.69 7.22
C ALA A 250 -22.38 9.00 8.02
N ALA A 251 -22.49 8.89 9.34
CA ALA A 251 -22.38 10.06 10.22
C ALA A 251 -20.94 10.61 10.25
N GLN A 252 -19.95 9.77 10.03
CA GLN A 252 -18.54 10.12 9.96
C GLN A 252 -17.89 9.34 8.82
N PRO A 253 -18.04 9.80 7.55
CA PRO A 253 -17.55 9.09 6.39
C PRO A 253 -16.04 8.90 6.43
N LEU A 254 -15.55 7.81 5.81
CA LEU A 254 -14.11 7.57 5.61
C LEU A 254 -13.52 8.57 4.63
N LEU A 255 -14.29 8.95 3.62
CA LEU A 255 -13.90 9.90 2.59
C LEU A 255 -14.94 11.04 2.49
N PRO A 256 -14.83 12.09 3.32
CA PRO A 256 -15.82 13.16 3.34
C PRO A 256 -15.80 13.96 2.02
N PHE A 257 -16.99 14.26 1.48
CA PHE A 257 -17.13 15.05 0.24
C PHE A 257 -16.48 16.43 0.30
N ASP A 258 -16.38 17.01 1.48
CA ASP A 258 -15.72 18.30 1.70
C ASP A 258 -14.26 18.32 1.26
N LEU A 259 -13.62 17.15 1.19
CA LEU A 259 -12.26 17.01 0.68
C LEU A 259 -12.13 17.43 -0.79
N PHE A 260 -13.22 17.32 -1.57
CA PHE A 260 -13.22 17.66 -3.01
C PHE A 260 -13.70 19.10 -3.29
N GLN A 261 -14.11 19.86 -2.27
CA GLN A 261 -14.56 21.25 -2.43
C GLN A 261 -13.45 22.24 -2.84
N PRO A 262 -12.15 22.07 -2.42
CA PRO A 262 -11.10 22.97 -2.87
C PRO A 262 -11.00 22.97 -4.40
N LYS A 263 -10.92 24.19 -4.99
CA LYS A 263 -11.07 24.49 -6.43
C LYS A 263 -10.30 23.60 -7.41
N TYR A 264 -9.20 22.98 -6.97
CA TYR A 264 -8.34 22.16 -7.84
C TYR A 264 -8.21 20.70 -7.40
N MET A 265 -8.80 20.31 -6.26
CA MET A 265 -8.60 18.98 -5.68
C MET A 265 -9.09 17.85 -6.61
N GLY A 266 -10.29 17.98 -7.18
CA GLY A 266 -10.80 16.97 -8.12
C GLY A 266 -9.94 16.82 -9.37
N ARG A 267 -9.45 17.94 -9.94
CA ARG A 267 -8.55 17.90 -11.10
C ARG A 267 -7.20 17.25 -10.76
N LEU A 268 -6.66 17.55 -9.57
CA LEU A 268 -5.42 16.97 -9.08
C LEU A 268 -5.59 15.45 -8.90
N ALA A 269 -6.68 14.99 -8.30
CA ALA A 269 -6.97 13.56 -8.11
C ALA A 269 -7.04 12.82 -9.44
N VAL A 270 -7.74 13.37 -10.45
CA VAL A 270 -7.83 12.80 -11.80
C VAL A 270 -6.46 12.77 -12.48
N SER A 271 -5.68 13.86 -12.40
CA SER A 271 -4.33 13.92 -12.95
C SER A 271 -3.41 12.86 -12.34
N LEU A 272 -3.44 12.70 -11.01
CA LEU A 272 -2.64 11.70 -10.30
C LEU A 272 -3.07 10.27 -10.67
N PHE A 273 -4.37 10.02 -10.80
CA PHE A 273 -4.88 8.72 -11.24
C PHE A 273 -4.27 8.29 -12.59
N PHE A 274 -4.30 9.17 -13.59
CA PHE A 274 -3.71 8.87 -14.89
C PHE A 274 -2.19 8.79 -14.85
N ALA A 275 -1.52 9.66 -14.10
CA ALA A 275 -0.07 9.64 -13.97
C ALA A 275 0.43 8.33 -13.34
N TYR A 276 -0.19 7.89 -12.24
CA TYR A 276 0.14 6.61 -11.61
C TYR A 276 -0.25 5.41 -12.47
N GLY A 277 -1.35 5.50 -13.24
CA GLY A 277 -1.73 4.48 -14.21
C GLY A 277 -0.67 4.26 -15.28
N VAL A 278 -0.19 5.33 -15.92
CA VAL A 278 0.89 5.27 -16.91
C VAL A 278 2.18 4.74 -16.29
N PHE A 279 2.53 5.22 -15.10
CA PHE A 279 3.71 4.77 -14.36
C PHE A 279 3.67 3.27 -14.05
N GLY A 280 2.53 2.76 -13.59
CA GLY A 280 2.34 1.34 -13.29
C GLY A 280 2.49 0.44 -14.53
N ILE A 281 1.90 0.85 -15.65
CA ILE A 281 2.03 0.15 -16.93
C ILE A 281 3.51 0.13 -17.36
N PHE A 282 4.18 1.27 -17.35
CA PHE A 282 5.59 1.36 -17.70
C PHE A 282 6.45 0.44 -16.83
N LEU A 283 6.27 0.48 -15.51
CA LEU A 283 7.05 -0.30 -14.55
C LEU A 283 6.88 -1.82 -14.79
N PHE A 284 5.66 -2.26 -15.05
CA PHE A 284 5.40 -3.68 -15.31
C PHE A 284 6.05 -4.14 -16.62
N TYR A 285 5.81 -3.46 -17.71
CA TYR A 285 6.33 -3.88 -19.01
C TYR A 285 7.84 -3.71 -19.15
N ALA A 286 8.44 -2.68 -18.53
CA ALA A 286 9.90 -2.50 -18.55
C ALA A 286 10.66 -3.64 -17.87
N SER A 287 10.04 -4.40 -16.95
CA SER A 287 10.69 -5.52 -16.27
C SER A 287 10.76 -6.79 -17.14
N PHE A 288 9.98 -6.88 -18.21
CA PHE A 288 9.95 -8.04 -19.13
C PHE A 288 10.72 -7.80 -20.43
N GLN A 289 11.28 -6.60 -20.64
CA GLN A 289 12.17 -6.30 -21.75
C GLN A 289 13.63 -6.56 -21.38
#